data_794229c31f0eee88e2d88d91e9008f56
#
_entry.id   794229c31f0eee88e2d88d91e9008f56
#
_cell.length_a   1.000
_cell.length_b   1.000
_cell.length_c   1.000
_cell.angle_alpha   90.00
_cell.angle_beta   90.00
_cell.angle_gamma   90.00
#
_symmetry.space_group_name_H-M   'P 1'
#
loop_
_entity.id
_entity.type
_entity.pdbx_description
1 polymer ?
#
loop_
_entity_poly.entity_id
_entity_poly.type
_entity_poly.pdbx_seq_one_letter_code
_entity_poly.pdbx_strand_id
1 'polypeptide(L)'
;MNSDRNHEIETMPAQTIIASKVFTQELQEAFAALSGDRNPMHMDRVAARRTQAGMPVVHGIHTMLWALDSIAATGLVFSLPLRMKVKFPKWVYIDDKADLSPSPSEDASLHQFKVEVRGMPVLTAELLFNEPSSMVAKGAANSPAHPPFVPIAAARDLSLAELKGRSGEAYTSPALGAADLFPHLAASITGTAVADLAACSYVVGMEAPGLHSMLSKLDITIDLSVGSVSDGATLHYDVISLDERFRKAKIHVEGRSISGILEAFIRVPPVDQASMAVVSAHVEPSEFVGMKALIIGGSRGLGELTAKLIAAGGGTPTITYAVGKVDAERVADQIRAAGGKVQLMAYDVCQPAAPQLAAMGTPVTHLFYFATNAIFRPKGELLSAQILGDFTTFYLQGFYDLCIQLRQKHEPYALDEGTLVVYYPSSIAVEERPPGMTEYAMVKAAGEQLCRDMNQYVSGLQIITTRLPRLRTDQTATVIPSREIDAIEVMLPIIREMKSLG
;
A
#
# COMPACT_ATOMS: atom_id res chain seq x y z
N MET A 1 -54.46 25.46 5.74
CA MET A 1 -53.62 25.73 4.56
C MET A 1 -52.22 25.14 4.85
N ASN A 2 -52.11 23.85 4.59
CA ASN A 2 -50.86 23.09 4.69
C ASN A 2 -50.20 23.13 3.29
N SER A 3 -49.05 23.68 3.19
CA SER A 3 -48.22 23.60 1.98
C SER A 3 -47.23 22.45 2.15
N ASP A 4 -47.54 21.30 1.55
CA ASP A 4 -46.62 20.20 1.32
C ASP A 4 -45.50 20.71 0.46
N ARG A 5 -44.27 20.78 1.02
CA ARG A 5 -43.02 20.87 0.25
C ARG A 5 -42.53 19.45 0.01
N ASN A 6 -42.96 18.89 -1.12
CA ASN A 6 -42.30 17.74 -1.71
C ASN A 6 -40.86 18.19 -2.09
N HIS A 7 -39.86 17.72 -1.35
CA HIS A 7 -38.51 17.69 -1.79
C HIS A 7 -38.38 16.54 -2.80
N GLU A 8 -38.56 16.86 -4.08
CA GLU A 8 -38.04 15.99 -5.15
C GLU A 8 -36.55 15.89 -4.98
N ILE A 9 -36.10 14.70 -4.62
CA ILE A 9 -34.69 14.32 -4.73
C ILE A 9 -34.42 14.25 -6.23
N GLU A 10 -33.81 15.30 -6.80
CA GLU A 10 -33.28 15.28 -8.14
C GLU A 10 -32.25 14.11 -8.20
N THR A 11 -32.62 13.02 -8.84
CA THR A 11 -31.72 11.95 -9.17
C THR A 11 -30.69 12.50 -10.16
N MET A 12 -29.45 12.71 -9.69
CA MET A 12 -28.35 13.06 -10.57
C MET A 12 -28.29 12.07 -11.75
N PRO A 13 -28.13 12.56 -13.00
CA PRO A 13 -28.06 11.68 -14.14
C PRO A 13 -26.96 10.65 -13.94
N ALA A 14 -27.26 9.39 -14.20
CA ALA A 14 -26.29 8.29 -14.10
C ALA A 14 -25.07 8.65 -14.95
N GLN A 15 -23.86 8.68 -14.35
CA GLN A 15 -22.63 8.97 -15.07
C GLN A 15 -22.46 7.94 -16.18
N THR A 16 -22.24 8.41 -17.41
CA THR A 16 -21.98 7.52 -18.55
C THR A 16 -20.61 6.85 -18.37
N ILE A 17 -20.60 5.55 -18.09
CA ILE A 17 -19.38 4.75 -18.03
C ILE A 17 -18.96 4.41 -19.45
N ILE A 18 -17.75 4.84 -19.86
CA ILE A 18 -17.15 4.52 -21.17
C ILE A 18 -16.64 3.09 -21.17
N ALA A 19 -15.93 2.69 -20.13
CA ALA A 19 -15.34 1.36 -19.99
C ALA A 19 -15.14 1.00 -18.50
N SER A 20 -15.06 -0.30 -18.23
CA SER A 20 -14.71 -0.83 -16.90
C SER A 20 -13.59 -1.87 -17.04
N LYS A 21 -12.68 -1.95 -16.09
CA LYS A 21 -11.60 -2.94 -16.04
C LYS A 21 -11.31 -3.39 -14.62
N VAL A 22 -11.03 -4.69 -14.49
CA VAL A 22 -10.40 -5.25 -13.29
C VAL A 22 -8.93 -5.50 -13.62
N PHE A 23 -8.02 -4.93 -12.85
CA PHE A 23 -6.59 -5.10 -13.04
C PHE A 23 -6.11 -6.31 -12.25
N THR A 24 -5.81 -7.41 -12.96
CA THR A 24 -5.31 -8.64 -12.37
C THR A 24 -3.79 -8.64 -12.24
N GLN A 25 -3.23 -9.61 -11.51
CA GLN A 25 -1.78 -9.77 -11.40
C GLN A 25 -1.13 -10.05 -12.76
N GLU A 26 -1.78 -10.83 -13.65
CA GLU A 26 -1.28 -11.12 -14.99
C GLU A 26 -1.16 -9.84 -15.84
N LEU A 27 -2.14 -8.93 -15.72
CA LEU A 27 -2.10 -7.65 -16.42
C LEU A 27 -0.96 -6.76 -15.89
N GLN A 28 -0.65 -6.83 -14.59
CA GLN A 28 0.49 -6.13 -14.01
C GLN A 28 1.82 -6.71 -14.52
N GLU A 29 1.95 -8.03 -14.62
CA GLU A 29 3.14 -8.68 -15.19
C GLU A 29 3.34 -8.27 -16.66
N ALA A 30 2.26 -8.25 -17.45
CA ALA A 30 2.32 -7.81 -18.85
C ALA A 30 2.75 -6.35 -18.96
N PHE A 31 2.22 -5.46 -18.11
CA PHE A 31 2.61 -4.06 -18.09
C PHE A 31 4.06 -3.87 -17.58
N ALA A 32 4.48 -4.63 -16.58
CA ALA A 32 5.85 -4.60 -16.09
C ALA A 32 6.85 -5.10 -17.16
N ALA A 33 6.46 -6.07 -18.00
CA ALA A 33 7.26 -6.51 -19.13
C ALA A 33 7.39 -5.41 -20.21
N LEU A 34 6.32 -4.65 -20.46
CA LEU A 34 6.33 -3.53 -21.40
C LEU A 34 7.12 -2.33 -20.85
N SER A 35 6.84 -1.89 -19.63
CA SER A 35 7.39 -0.67 -19.05
C SER A 35 8.81 -0.85 -18.47
N GLY A 36 9.17 -2.07 -18.08
CA GLY A 36 10.36 -2.36 -17.26
C GLY A 36 10.20 -2.03 -15.79
N ASP A 37 9.05 -1.49 -15.36
CA ASP A 37 8.80 -1.14 -13.96
C ASP A 37 8.42 -2.37 -13.13
N ARG A 38 9.39 -2.86 -12.37
CA ARG A 38 9.26 -3.99 -11.44
C ARG A 38 9.38 -3.55 -9.99
N ASN A 39 8.97 -2.31 -9.70
CA ASN A 39 8.99 -1.81 -8.33
C ASN A 39 8.21 -2.77 -7.41
N PRO A 40 8.81 -3.20 -6.28
CA PRO A 40 8.17 -4.15 -5.36
C PRO A 40 6.79 -3.72 -4.86
N MET A 41 6.48 -2.43 -4.84
CA MET A 41 5.14 -1.94 -4.48
C MET A 41 4.03 -2.48 -5.41
N HIS A 42 4.38 -2.79 -6.66
CA HIS A 42 3.46 -3.31 -7.66
C HIS A 42 3.53 -4.83 -7.81
N MET A 43 4.71 -5.40 -7.62
CA MET A 43 5.04 -6.77 -8.03
C MET A 43 5.19 -7.75 -6.85
N ASP A 44 5.53 -7.27 -5.66
CA ASP A 44 5.82 -8.11 -4.50
C ASP A 44 4.80 -7.88 -3.39
N ARG A 45 3.95 -8.87 -3.15
CA ARG A 45 2.92 -8.83 -2.10
C ARG A 45 3.49 -8.67 -0.69
N VAL A 46 4.69 -9.19 -0.43
CA VAL A 46 5.33 -9.09 0.88
C VAL A 46 5.93 -7.70 1.08
N ALA A 47 6.63 -7.18 0.08
CA ALA A 47 7.18 -5.83 0.12
C ALA A 47 6.08 -4.75 0.16
N ALA A 48 5.01 -4.91 -0.63
CA ALA A 48 3.88 -3.98 -0.64
C ALA A 48 3.19 -3.84 0.73
N ARG A 49 3.15 -4.92 1.53
CA ARG A 49 2.64 -4.88 2.91
C ARG A 49 3.41 -3.92 3.82
N ARG A 50 4.68 -3.66 3.53
CA ARG A 50 5.54 -2.70 4.25
C ARG A 50 5.39 -1.27 3.77
N THR A 51 4.40 -1.00 2.95
CA THR A 51 4.05 0.34 2.49
C THR A 51 2.74 0.80 3.10
N GLN A 52 2.44 2.08 3.00
CA GLN A 52 1.14 2.64 3.41
C GLN A 52 -0.04 2.00 2.67
N ALA A 53 0.18 1.50 1.44
CA ALA A 53 -0.85 0.79 0.68
C ALA A 53 -1.25 -0.54 1.34
N GLY A 54 -0.31 -1.22 2.02
CA GLY A 54 -0.55 -2.49 2.71
C GLY A 54 -0.77 -3.70 1.78
N MET A 55 -0.89 -3.47 0.47
CA MET A 55 -1.13 -4.47 -0.58
C MET A 55 -0.52 -3.97 -1.91
N PRO A 56 -0.28 -4.85 -2.90
CA PRO A 56 0.15 -4.43 -4.22
C PRO A 56 -0.87 -3.50 -4.89
N VAL A 57 -0.36 -2.47 -5.54
CA VAL A 57 -1.17 -1.48 -6.26
C VAL A 57 -0.86 -1.52 -7.76
N VAL A 58 -1.83 -1.12 -8.55
CA VAL A 58 -1.70 -1.01 -10.01
C VAL A 58 -0.76 0.15 -10.35
N HIS A 59 0.07 -0.02 -11.38
CA HIS A 59 0.89 1.09 -11.89
C HIS A 59 -0.02 2.23 -12.36
N GLY A 60 0.24 3.45 -11.91
CA GLY A 60 -0.57 4.61 -12.30
C GLY A 60 -0.59 4.82 -13.82
N ILE A 61 0.57 4.65 -14.47
CA ILE A 61 0.70 4.75 -15.93
C ILE A 61 -0.10 3.65 -16.65
N HIS A 62 -0.18 2.42 -16.10
CA HIS A 62 -1.01 1.36 -16.65
C HIS A 62 -2.50 1.76 -16.67
N THR A 63 -2.99 2.30 -15.54
CA THR A 63 -4.36 2.81 -15.45
C THR A 63 -4.62 3.92 -16.45
N MET A 64 -3.66 4.84 -16.63
CA MET A 64 -3.73 5.94 -17.58
C MET A 64 -3.79 5.43 -19.03
N LEU A 65 -2.87 4.54 -19.41
CA LEU A 65 -2.80 4.01 -20.79
C LEU A 65 -4.05 3.20 -21.14
N TRP A 66 -4.58 2.40 -20.20
CA TRP A 66 -5.86 1.73 -20.38
C TRP A 66 -7.01 2.72 -20.60
N ALA A 67 -7.07 3.79 -19.83
CA ALA A 67 -8.13 4.80 -20.00
C ALA A 67 -8.04 5.48 -21.36
N LEU A 68 -6.84 5.86 -21.80
CA LEU A 68 -6.61 6.48 -23.12
C LEU A 68 -6.94 5.49 -24.25
N ASP A 69 -6.55 4.23 -24.14
CA ASP A 69 -6.87 3.19 -25.11
C ASP A 69 -8.38 2.95 -25.23
N SER A 70 -9.08 2.93 -24.10
CA SER A 70 -10.53 2.82 -24.05
C SER A 70 -11.24 4.02 -24.69
N ILE A 71 -10.71 5.22 -24.50
CA ILE A 71 -11.22 6.44 -25.16
C ILE A 71 -10.97 6.36 -26.67
N ALA A 72 -9.76 5.98 -27.08
CA ALA A 72 -9.44 5.79 -28.51
C ALA A 72 -10.38 4.77 -29.18
N ALA A 73 -10.74 3.70 -28.47
CA ALA A 73 -11.67 2.68 -28.93
C ALA A 73 -13.10 3.22 -29.20
N THR A 74 -13.48 4.38 -28.63
CA THR A 74 -14.76 5.03 -28.94
C THR A 74 -14.77 5.74 -30.29
N GLY A 75 -13.62 5.82 -30.97
CA GLY A 75 -13.45 6.53 -32.23
C GLY A 75 -12.98 7.99 -32.07
N LEU A 76 -12.66 8.42 -30.85
CA LEU A 76 -12.02 9.74 -30.65
C LEU A 76 -10.62 9.72 -31.26
N VAL A 77 -10.37 10.65 -32.17
CA VAL A 77 -9.06 10.83 -32.81
C VAL A 77 -8.24 11.82 -31.98
N PHE A 78 -7.07 11.38 -31.53
CA PHE A 78 -6.12 12.25 -30.83
C PHE A 78 -5.36 13.12 -31.85
N SER A 79 -5.69 14.42 -31.91
CA SER A 79 -4.93 15.36 -32.71
C SER A 79 -3.60 15.70 -32.02
N LEU A 80 -2.52 15.75 -32.80
CA LEU A 80 -1.18 16.06 -32.30
C LEU A 80 -0.72 17.46 -32.77
N PRO A 81 0.05 18.18 -31.97
CA PRO A 81 0.55 17.81 -30.64
C PRO A 81 -0.57 17.72 -29.61
N LEU A 82 -0.44 16.77 -28.70
CA LEU A 82 -1.36 16.53 -27.59
C LEU A 82 -0.67 16.79 -26.26
N ARG A 83 -1.15 17.75 -25.49
CA ARG A 83 -0.74 17.90 -24.09
C ARG A 83 -1.73 17.23 -23.17
N MET A 84 -1.23 16.42 -22.25
CA MET A 84 -2.05 15.78 -21.24
C MET A 84 -1.54 16.10 -19.84
N LYS A 85 -2.49 16.38 -18.94
CA LYS A 85 -2.26 16.57 -17.51
C LYS A 85 -3.03 15.50 -16.76
N VAL A 86 -2.32 14.64 -16.05
CA VAL A 86 -2.92 13.53 -15.31
C VAL A 86 -2.54 13.63 -13.84
N LYS A 87 -3.52 13.39 -12.95
CA LYS A 87 -3.33 13.33 -11.51
C LYS A 87 -3.73 11.95 -11.00
N PHE A 88 -2.99 11.45 -10.02
CA PHE A 88 -3.20 10.14 -9.38
C PHE A 88 -3.48 10.35 -7.88
N PRO A 89 -4.70 10.76 -7.50
CA PRO A 89 -5.01 11.12 -6.12
C PRO A 89 -5.08 9.92 -5.15
N LYS A 90 -5.34 8.71 -5.67
CA LYS A 90 -5.49 7.48 -4.90
C LYS A 90 -4.93 6.29 -5.66
N TRP A 91 -4.64 5.22 -4.95
CA TRP A 91 -4.21 3.95 -5.56
C TRP A 91 -5.41 3.15 -6.09
N VAL A 92 -5.15 2.39 -7.14
CA VAL A 92 -5.97 1.26 -7.57
C VAL A 92 -5.30 0.01 -7.02
N TYR A 93 -6.04 -0.84 -6.31
CA TYR A 93 -5.51 -2.12 -5.87
C TYR A 93 -5.74 -3.20 -6.93
N ILE A 94 -4.92 -4.23 -6.90
CA ILE A 94 -5.15 -5.41 -7.75
C ILE A 94 -6.52 -5.99 -7.38
N ASP A 95 -7.27 -6.44 -8.39
CA ASP A 95 -8.65 -6.94 -8.35
C ASP A 95 -9.73 -5.89 -8.04
N ASP A 96 -9.38 -4.62 -7.88
CA ASP A 96 -10.38 -3.55 -7.87
C ASP A 96 -10.95 -3.33 -9.28
N LYS A 97 -12.27 -3.13 -9.34
CA LYS A 97 -12.96 -2.70 -10.56
C LYS A 97 -12.82 -1.18 -10.71
N ALA A 98 -12.20 -0.76 -11.79
CA ALA A 98 -12.06 0.65 -12.16
C ALA A 98 -13.05 1.00 -13.29
N ASP A 99 -13.78 2.09 -13.13
CA ASP A 99 -14.76 2.61 -14.07
C ASP A 99 -14.27 3.93 -14.68
N LEU A 100 -14.22 4.00 -16.00
CA LEU A 100 -13.84 5.20 -16.76
C LEU A 100 -15.07 5.98 -17.17
N SER A 101 -15.10 7.27 -16.90
CA SER A 101 -16.19 8.17 -17.28
C SER A 101 -15.67 9.53 -17.76
N PRO A 102 -16.40 10.23 -18.65
CA PRO A 102 -16.08 11.59 -19.02
C PRO A 102 -16.31 12.52 -17.82
N SER A 103 -15.59 13.62 -17.78
CA SER A 103 -15.86 14.73 -16.86
C SER A 103 -16.38 15.94 -17.64
N PRO A 104 -17.35 16.68 -17.11
CA PRO A 104 -17.83 17.89 -17.77
C PRO A 104 -16.69 18.91 -17.97
N SER A 105 -16.63 19.53 -19.14
CA SER A 105 -15.77 20.69 -19.42
C SER A 105 -16.60 21.76 -20.10
N GLU A 106 -16.44 23.01 -19.69
CA GLU A 106 -17.04 24.18 -20.35
C GLU A 106 -16.25 24.57 -21.62
N ASP A 107 -14.99 24.13 -21.72
CA ASP A 107 -14.12 24.37 -22.85
C ASP A 107 -14.16 23.19 -23.83
N ALA A 108 -14.63 23.45 -25.05
CA ALA A 108 -14.74 22.44 -26.10
C ALA A 108 -13.38 21.89 -26.59
N SER A 109 -12.28 22.65 -26.37
CA SER A 109 -10.92 22.20 -26.69
C SER A 109 -10.32 21.29 -25.65
N LEU A 110 -10.94 21.20 -24.45
CA LEU A 110 -10.45 20.47 -23.31
C LEU A 110 -11.31 19.23 -23.08
N HIS A 111 -10.75 18.06 -23.34
CA HIS A 111 -11.38 16.78 -23.02
C HIS A 111 -10.95 16.33 -21.63
N GLN A 112 -11.91 16.13 -20.74
CA GLN A 112 -11.64 15.66 -19.38
C GLN A 112 -12.28 14.31 -19.13
N PHE A 113 -11.55 13.45 -18.40
CA PHE A 113 -12.08 12.17 -17.94
C PHE A 113 -11.53 11.81 -16.57
N LYS A 114 -12.19 10.87 -15.94
CA LYS A 114 -11.79 10.30 -14.65
C LYS A 114 -11.90 8.80 -14.64
N VAL A 115 -11.06 8.17 -13.86
CA VAL A 115 -11.20 6.78 -13.47
C VAL A 115 -11.56 6.73 -12.00
N GLU A 116 -12.58 5.96 -11.66
CA GLU A 116 -13.08 5.81 -10.31
C GLU A 116 -13.04 4.35 -9.88
N VAL A 117 -12.74 4.13 -8.61
CA VAL A 117 -12.87 2.85 -7.92
C VAL A 117 -13.85 3.05 -6.76
N ARG A 118 -14.96 2.33 -6.75
CA ARG A 118 -16.00 2.48 -5.71
C ARG A 118 -16.45 3.94 -5.53
N GLY A 119 -16.63 4.67 -6.66
CA GLY A 119 -17.05 6.07 -6.67
C GLY A 119 -15.98 7.09 -6.23
N MET A 120 -14.74 6.65 -5.98
CA MET A 120 -13.63 7.54 -5.65
C MET A 120 -12.72 7.77 -6.85
N PRO A 121 -12.40 9.01 -7.20
CA PRO A 121 -11.46 9.28 -8.28
C PRO A 121 -10.04 8.80 -7.91
N VAL A 122 -9.52 7.89 -8.72
CA VAL A 122 -8.16 7.35 -8.62
C VAL A 122 -7.24 7.94 -9.69
N LEU A 123 -7.83 8.45 -10.77
CA LEU A 123 -7.16 9.17 -11.83
C LEU A 123 -8.08 10.26 -12.37
N THR A 124 -7.54 11.46 -12.63
CA THR A 124 -8.20 12.52 -13.40
C THR A 124 -7.27 12.99 -14.48
N ALA A 125 -7.78 13.23 -15.68
CA ALA A 125 -7.00 13.65 -16.82
C ALA A 125 -7.67 14.78 -17.61
N GLU A 126 -6.81 15.65 -18.13
CA GLU A 126 -7.14 16.75 -19.03
C GLU A 126 -6.32 16.55 -20.31
N LEU A 127 -6.99 16.53 -21.46
CA LEU A 127 -6.37 16.43 -22.78
C LEU A 127 -6.61 17.75 -23.52
N LEU A 128 -5.53 18.40 -23.94
CA LEU A 128 -5.55 19.63 -24.71
C LEU A 128 -4.98 19.33 -26.10
N PHE A 129 -5.81 19.51 -27.12
CA PHE A 129 -5.45 19.29 -28.50
C PHE A 129 -5.02 20.61 -29.15
N ASN A 130 -4.04 20.56 -30.04
CA ASN A 130 -3.58 21.67 -30.84
C ASN A 130 -2.95 22.86 -30.06
N GLU A 131 -2.43 22.64 -28.84
CA GLU A 131 -1.58 23.65 -28.23
C GLU A 131 -0.28 23.77 -29.05
N PRO A 132 0.13 25.02 -29.43
CA PRO A 132 1.40 25.20 -30.12
C PRO A 132 2.54 24.73 -29.21
N SER A 133 3.34 23.80 -29.72
CA SER A 133 4.54 23.34 -29.02
C SER A 133 5.47 24.54 -28.79
N SER A 134 5.73 24.89 -27.55
CA SER A 134 6.77 25.85 -27.18
C SER A 134 8.19 25.23 -27.26
N MET A 135 8.29 24.02 -27.75
CA MET A 135 9.54 23.28 -27.88
C MET A 135 10.30 23.78 -29.10
N VAL A 136 11.33 24.58 -28.87
CA VAL A 136 12.37 24.86 -29.86
C VAL A 136 13.06 23.54 -30.13
N ALA A 137 12.94 23.01 -31.35
CA ALA A 137 13.69 21.88 -31.82
C ALA A 137 15.19 22.11 -31.57
N LYS A 138 15.74 21.51 -30.54
CA LYS A 138 17.20 21.41 -30.39
C LYS A 138 17.67 20.49 -31.50
N GLY A 139 18.47 21.04 -32.42
CA GLY A 139 19.03 20.29 -33.54
C GLY A 139 19.65 18.96 -33.03
N ALA A 140 19.35 17.89 -33.76
CA ALA A 140 19.87 16.58 -33.48
C ALA A 140 21.41 16.61 -33.43
N ALA A 141 21.98 16.53 -32.25
CA ALA A 141 23.38 16.20 -32.09
C ALA A 141 23.53 14.72 -32.47
N ASN A 142 24.46 14.40 -33.38
CA ASN A 142 24.85 13.04 -33.67
C ASN A 142 25.38 12.39 -32.39
N SER A 143 24.52 11.69 -31.66
CA SER A 143 24.95 10.91 -30.50
C SER A 143 25.66 9.65 -30.98
N PRO A 144 26.80 9.27 -30.40
CA PRO A 144 27.45 8.01 -30.69
C PRO A 144 26.51 6.85 -30.35
N ALA A 145 26.63 5.75 -31.11
CA ALA A 145 25.86 4.53 -30.83
C ALA A 145 26.06 4.11 -29.38
N HIS A 146 25.00 4.24 -28.56
CA HIS A 146 25.03 3.80 -27.17
C HIS A 146 24.96 2.27 -27.10
N PRO A 147 25.63 1.64 -26.13
CA PRO A 147 25.45 0.22 -25.87
C PRO A 147 23.96 -0.06 -25.56
N PRO A 148 23.46 -1.27 -25.85
CA PRO A 148 22.05 -1.59 -25.59
C PRO A 148 21.75 -1.38 -24.10
N PHE A 149 20.70 -0.62 -23.83
CA PHE A 149 20.23 -0.37 -22.46
C PHE A 149 19.79 -1.67 -21.79
N VAL A 150 20.31 -1.94 -20.59
CA VAL A 150 19.87 -3.08 -19.78
C VAL A 150 19.07 -2.56 -18.59
N PRO A 151 17.75 -2.89 -18.48
CA PRO A 151 16.97 -2.49 -17.32
C PRO A 151 17.61 -2.98 -16.02
N ILE A 152 17.58 -2.14 -14.98
CA ILE A 152 18.05 -2.55 -13.66
C ILE A 152 17.15 -3.62 -13.07
N ALA A 153 17.75 -4.63 -12.42
CA ALA A 153 17.01 -5.75 -11.84
C ALA A 153 16.19 -5.37 -10.59
N ALA A 154 16.63 -4.33 -9.87
CA ALA A 154 15.97 -3.85 -8.65
C ALA A 154 15.83 -2.32 -8.67
N ALA A 155 14.74 -1.82 -8.13
CA ALA A 155 14.52 -0.39 -7.98
C ALA A 155 15.62 0.23 -7.10
N ARG A 156 16.09 1.41 -7.49
CA ARG A 156 17.13 2.13 -6.73
C ARG A 156 16.56 2.61 -5.39
N ASP A 157 17.29 2.33 -4.33
CA ASP A 157 17.01 2.87 -2.99
C ASP A 157 17.86 4.14 -2.81
N LEU A 158 17.25 5.30 -3.01
CA LEU A 158 17.94 6.58 -3.05
C LEU A 158 17.55 7.46 -1.88
N SER A 159 18.56 8.03 -1.23
CA SER A 159 18.36 9.14 -0.28
C SER A 159 17.95 10.43 -1.00
N LEU A 160 17.40 11.39 -0.25
CA LEU A 160 17.04 12.70 -0.82
C LEU A 160 18.26 13.43 -1.42
N ALA A 161 19.44 13.25 -0.82
CA ALA A 161 20.68 13.86 -1.32
C ALA A 161 21.10 13.27 -2.68
N GLU A 162 20.96 11.97 -2.89
CA GLU A 162 21.28 11.30 -4.14
C GLU A 162 20.28 11.58 -5.25
N LEU A 163 19.06 11.99 -4.90
CA LEU A 163 18.04 12.40 -5.88
C LEU A 163 18.28 13.80 -6.43
N LYS A 164 18.93 14.68 -5.67
CA LYS A 164 19.10 16.07 -6.06
C LYS A 164 19.98 16.21 -7.29
N GLY A 165 19.39 16.71 -8.41
CA GLY A 165 20.10 16.89 -9.67
C GLY A 165 20.47 15.59 -10.38
N ARG A 166 19.87 14.46 -9.98
CA ARG A 166 20.09 13.17 -10.63
C ARG A 166 19.52 13.19 -12.04
N SER A 167 20.28 12.67 -12.99
CA SER A 167 19.86 12.47 -14.37
C SER A 167 20.22 11.06 -14.85
N GLY A 168 19.63 10.65 -15.96
CA GLY A 168 19.91 9.36 -16.57
C GLY A 168 19.04 9.06 -17.77
N GLU A 169 19.07 7.80 -18.17
CA GLU A 169 18.32 7.27 -19.30
C GLU A 169 17.47 6.09 -18.86
N ALA A 170 16.30 5.95 -19.47
CA ALA A 170 15.41 4.82 -19.32
C ALA A 170 15.17 4.17 -20.68
N TYR A 171 15.02 2.86 -20.67
CA TYR A 171 14.70 2.11 -21.88
C TYR A 171 13.24 2.28 -22.24
N THR A 172 12.96 2.43 -23.54
CA THR A 172 11.62 2.33 -24.08
C THR A 172 11.45 0.99 -24.81
N SER A 173 10.46 0.20 -24.42
CA SER A 173 10.15 -1.09 -25.04
C SER A 173 9.88 -0.96 -26.54
N PRO A 174 10.04 -2.07 -27.31
CA PRO A 174 9.65 -2.07 -28.71
C PRO A 174 8.18 -1.68 -28.88
N ALA A 175 7.91 -0.87 -29.90
CA ALA A 175 6.56 -0.37 -30.23
C ALA A 175 5.51 -1.49 -30.44
N LEU A 176 5.94 -2.68 -30.84
CA LEU A 176 5.07 -3.86 -31.00
C LEU A 176 4.40 -4.29 -29.70
N GLY A 177 5.16 -4.41 -28.61
CA GLY A 177 4.59 -4.77 -27.31
C GLY A 177 3.61 -3.73 -26.75
N ALA A 178 3.81 -2.45 -27.10
CA ALA A 178 2.89 -1.38 -26.75
C ALA A 178 1.56 -1.51 -27.52
N ALA A 179 1.61 -1.87 -28.81
CA ALA A 179 0.42 -2.08 -29.63
C ALA A 179 -0.37 -3.34 -29.21
N ASP A 180 0.27 -4.36 -28.66
CA ASP A 180 -0.41 -5.55 -28.16
C ASP A 180 -1.27 -5.25 -26.92
N LEU A 181 -0.78 -4.41 -26.01
CA LEU A 181 -1.48 -4.07 -24.77
C LEU A 181 -2.48 -2.90 -24.94
N PHE A 182 -2.19 -1.95 -25.85
CA PHE A 182 -2.96 -0.73 -26.05
C PHE A 182 -3.15 -0.46 -27.56
N PRO A 183 -3.89 -1.33 -28.29
CA PRO A 183 -3.95 -1.30 -29.74
C PRO A 183 -4.62 -0.03 -30.31
N HIS A 184 -5.70 0.44 -29.70
CA HIS A 184 -6.43 1.62 -30.16
C HIS A 184 -5.62 2.91 -29.94
N LEU A 185 -4.97 2.99 -28.78
CA LEU A 185 -4.09 4.13 -28.48
C LEU A 185 -2.87 4.14 -29.40
N ALA A 186 -2.24 2.97 -29.61
CA ALA A 186 -1.09 2.87 -30.52
C ALA A 186 -1.43 3.22 -31.95
N ALA A 187 -2.65 2.91 -32.41
CA ALA A 187 -3.15 3.35 -33.73
C ALA A 187 -3.38 4.86 -33.81
N SER A 188 -3.68 5.53 -32.68
CA SER A 188 -3.98 6.96 -32.64
C SER A 188 -2.73 7.84 -32.49
N ILE A 189 -1.76 7.43 -31.63
CA ILE A 189 -0.57 8.25 -31.30
C ILE A 189 0.76 7.56 -31.58
N THR A 190 0.78 6.40 -32.20
CA THR A 190 1.88 5.47 -32.46
C THR A 190 2.29 4.59 -31.29
N GLY A 191 2.73 3.35 -31.60
CA GLY A 191 3.26 2.42 -30.59
C GLY A 191 4.52 2.96 -29.89
N THR A 192 5.32 3.78 -30.58
CA THR A 192 6.50 4.45 -30.00
C THR A 192 6.11 5.41 -28.89
N ALA A 193 5.11 6.25 -29.11
CA ALA A 193 4.65 7.20 -28.08
C ALA A 193 4.04 6.46 -26.87
N VAL A 194 3.32 5.37 -27.10
CA VAL A 194 2.82 4.50 -26.01
C VAL A 194 3.97 3.89 -25.21
N ALA A 195 5.04 3.41 -25.88
CA ALA A 195 6.21 2.87 -25.21
C ALA A 195 6.97 3.92 -24.40
N ASP A 196 7.13 5.14 -24.94
CA ASP A 196 7.74 6.28 -24.24
C ASP A 196 6.92 6.65 -22.97
N LEU A 197 5.58 6.67 -23.08
CA LEU A 197 4.70 6.87 -21.92
C LEU A 197 4.81 5.75 -20.89
N ALA A 198 4.89 4.49 -21.32
CA ALA A 198 5.09 3.35 -20.41
C ALA A 198 6.42 3.45 -19.67
N ALA A 199 7.49 3.90 -20.34
CA ALA A 199 8.82 4.09 -19.75
C ALA A 199 8.84 5.19 -18.66
N CYS A 200 7.88 6.11 -18.64
CA CYS A 200 7.72 7.04 -17.51
C CYS A 200 7.47 6.30 -16.18
N SER A 201 6.82 5.12 -16.21
CA SER A 201 6.66 4.27 -15.02
C SER A 201 8.02 3.75 -14.54
N TYR A 202 8.87 3.28 -15.47
CA TYR A 202 10.23 2.83 -15.14
C TYR A 202 11.07 3.96 -14.53
N VAL A 203 11.04 5.16 -15.12
CA VAL A 203 11.77 6.30 -14.57
C VAL A 203 11.39 6.51 -13.11
N VAL A 204 10.10 6.61 -12.81
CA VAL A 204 9.62 6.87 -11.45
C VAL A 204 9.84 5.66 -10.54
N GLY A 205 9.48 4.47 -10.99
CA GLY A 205 9.47 3.26 -10.16
C GLY A 205 10.84 2.64 -9.93
N MET A 206 11.75 2.75 -10.91
CA MET A 206 13.02 2.05 -10.86
C MET A 206 14.22 2.98 -10.68
N GLU A 207 14.22 4.18 -11.29
CA GLU A 207 15.38 5.06 -11.35
C GLU A 207 15.32 6.23 -10.36
N ALA A 208 14.29 7.09 -10.46
CA ALA A 208 14.15 8.31 -9.65
C ALA A 208 12.68 8.69 -9.46
N PRO A 209 12.14 8.67 -8.22
CA PRO A 209 12.76 8.36 -6.93
C PRO A 209 13.09 6.88 -6.67
N GLY A 210 12.67 5.94 -7.54
CA GLY A 210 12.97 4.52 -7.41
C GLY A 210 12.11 3.82 -6.35
N LEU A 211 12.73 3.01 -5.47
CA LEU A 211 12.06 2.09 -4.54
C LEU A 211 10.92 2.74 -3.73
N HIS A 212 11.11 3.97 -3.29
CA HIS A 212 10.15 4.68 -2.45
C HIS A 212 9.26 5.65 -3.23
N SER A 213 9.17 5.52 -4.54
CA SER A 213 8.37 6.40 -5.38
C SER A 213 6.87 6.24 -5.19
N MET A 214 6.14 7.33 -5.47
CA MET A 214 4.70 7.37 -5.64
C MET A 214 4.35 8.47 -6.64
N LEU A 215 4.05 8.07 -7.88
CA LEU A 215 3.64 9.01 -8.94
C LEU A 215 2.36 9.74 -8.52
N SER A 216 2.38 11.06 -8.59
CA SER A 216 1.24 11.91 -8.21
C SER A 216 0.66 12.71 -9.36
N LYS A 217 1.50 13.11 -10.32
CA LYS A 217 1.06 13.91 -11.47
C LYS A 217 1.99 13.68 -12.66
N LEU A 218 1.40 13.85 -13.84
CA LEU A 218 2.09 13.84 -15.11
C LEU A 218 1.58 15.04 -15.92
N ASP A 219 2.48 15.79 -16.57
CA ASP A 219 2.18 16.88 -17.51
C ASP A 219 3.11 16.70 -18.71
N ILE A 220 2.60 16.06 -19.78
CA ILE A 220 3.38 15.61 -20.93
C ILE A 220 2.74 16.08 -22.22
N THR A 221 3.58 16.51 -23.14
CA THR A 221 3.21 16.77 -24.54
C THR A 221 3.69 15.61 -25.41
N ILE A 222 2.80 15.09 -26.24
CA ILE A 222 3.10 14.10 -27.29
C ILE A 222 3.19 14.88 -28.60
N ASP A 223 4.35 14.80 -29.26
CA ASP A 223 4.60 15.43 -30.54
C ASP A 223 5.45 14.52 -31.43
N LEU A 224 4.89 14.09 -32.56
CA LEU A 224 5.58 13.21 -33.51
C LEU A 224 6.42 13.98 -34.53
N SER A 225 6.36 15.31 -34.54
CA SER A 225 7.14 16.14 -35.47
C SER A 225 8.63 16.24 -35.09
N VAL A 226 8.97 15.88 -33.87
CA VAL A 226 10.33 15.93 -33.31
C VAL A 226 11.10 14.63 -33.62
N GLY A 227 10.90 14.05 -34.80
CA GLY A 227 11.59 12.83 -35.22
C GLY A 227 13.09 13.00 -35.24
N SER A 228 13.79 12.68 -34.15
CA SER A 228 15.23 12.51 -34.18
C SER A 228 15.55 11.05 -34.54
N VAL A 229 16.33 10.90 -35.58
CA VAL A 229 16.93 9.65 -36.05
C VAL A 229 18.00 9.23 -35.04
N SER A 230 17.62 8.69 -33.90
CA SER A 230 18.55 7.90 -33.10
C SER A 230 17.98 6.50 -32.96
N ASP A 231 18.72 5.49 -33.40
CA ASP A 231 18.40 4.05 -33.30
C ASP A 231 18.31 3.56 -31.83
N GLY A 232 18.48 4.43 -30.84
CA GLY A 232 18.39 4.13 -29.42
C GLY A 232 16.99 4.43 -28.87
N ALA A 233 16.31 3.40 -28.36
CA ALA A 233 15.02 3.55 -27.71
C ALA A 233 15.23 4.01 -26.25
N THR A 234 15.57 5.30 -26.03
CA THR A 234 15.84 5.85 -24.70
C THR A 234 14.98 7.07 -24.40
N LEU A 235 14.51 7.14 -23.16
CA LEU A 235 13.89 8.28 -22.54
C LEU A 235 14.89 8.90 -21.57
N HIS A 236 15.27 10.14 -21.79
CA HIS A 236 16.13 10.88 -20.87
C HIS A 236 15.31 11.44 -19.71
N TYR A 237 15.91 11.47 -18.51
CA TYR A 237 15.26 12.09 -17.35
C TYR A 237 16.25 12.92 -16.53
N ASP A 238 15.74 14.00 -15.92
CA ASP A 238 16.47 14.90 -15.03
C ASP A 238 15.58 15.25 -13.83
N VAL A 239 16.09 15.06 -12.61
CA VAL A 239 15.43 15.55 -11.39
C VAL A 239 15.70 17.05 -11.25
N ILE A 240 14.76 17.86 -11.76
CA ILE A 240 14.91 19.34 -11.86
C ILE A 240 14.56 20.06 -10.57
N SER A 241 13.80 19.43 -9.65
CA SER A 241 13.43 20.01 -8.37
C SER A 241 13.14 18.93 -7.34
N LEU A 242 13.59 19.17 -6.10
CA LEU A 242 13.32 18.33 -4.95
C LEU A 242 12.86 19.21 -3.78
N ASP A 243 11.61 19.03 -3.35
CA ASP A 243 11.09 19.61 -2.12
C ASP A 243 11.27 18.59 -0.98
N GLU A 244 12.29 18.82 -0.15
CA GLU A 244 12.63 17.91 0.95
C GLU A 244 11.57 17.90 2.05
N ARG A 245 10.89 19.04 2.29
CA ARG A 245 9.85 19.16 3.32
C ARG A 245 8.63 18.30 3.02
N PHE A 246 8.19 18.31 1.76
CA PHE A 246 7.07 17.51 1.29
C PHE A 246 7.51 16.21 0.62
N ARG A 247 8.82 15.94 0.60
CA ARG A 247 9.41 14.76 -0.04
C ARG A 247 8.88 14.55 -1.46
N LYS A 248 8.93 15.60 -2.27
CA LYS A 248 8.34 15.65 -3.61
C LYS A 248 9.39 16.00 -4.64
N ALA A 249 9.55 15.16 -5.66
CA ALA A 249 10.44 15.39 -6.79
C ALA A 249 9.64 15.81 -8.02
N LYS A 250 10.22 16.73 -8.83
CA LYS A 250 9.83 17.01 -10.20
C LYS A 250 10.92 16.49 -11.12
N ILE A 251 10.52 15.68 -12.09
CA ILE A 251 11.40 14.99 -13.02
C ILE A 251 11.01 15.42 -14.42
N HIS A 252 11.92 16.06 -15.12
CA HIS A 252 11.76 16.31 -16.55
C HIS A 252 12.06 15.02 -17.31
N VAL A 253 11.26 14.71 -18.31
CA VAL A 253 11.48 13.57 -19.20
C VAL A 253 11.42 14.06 -20.65
N GLU A 254 12.30 13.51 -21.49
CA GLU A 254 12.38 13.80 -22.92
C GLU A 254 12.68 12.51 -23.69
N GLY A 255 11.76 12.10 -24.55
CA GLY A 255 11.84 10.95 -25.44
C GLY A 255 11.71 11.35 -26.91
N ARG A 256 11.54 10.35 -27.78
CA ARG A 256 11.35 10.59 -29.22
C ARG A 256 10.02 11.24 -29.54
N SER A 257 9.01 10.92 -28.77
CA SER A 257 7.61 11.31 -29.04
C SER A 257 6.99 12.09 -27.91
N ILE A 258 7.69 12.21 -26.78
CA ILE A 258 7.14 12.85 -25.58
C ILE A 258 8.16 13.78 -24.92
N SER A 259 7.65 14.84 -24.30
CA SER A 259 8.43 15.66 -23.38
C SER A 259 7.52 16.22 -22.30
N GLY A 260 8.02 16.36 -21.06
CA GLY A 260 7.23 16.95 -20.00
C GLY A 260 7.76 16.71 -18.59
N ILE A 261 6.87 16.79 -17.62
CA ILE A 261 7.19 16.74 -16.19
C ILE A 261 6.40 15.63 -15.50
N LEU A 262 7.11 14.81 -14.73
CA LEU A 262 6.54 13.88 -13.77
C LEU A 262 6.70 14.46 -12.36
N GLU A 263 5.67 14.39 -11.53
CA GLU A 263 5.75 14.73 -10.11
C GLU A 263 5.53 13.46 -9.29
N ALA A 264 6.47 13.15 -8.43
CA ALA A 264 6.40 11.97 -7.57
C ALA A 264 6.69 12.34 -6.11
N PHE A 265 5.93 11.75 -5.18
CA PHE A 265 6.29 11.74 -3.77
C PHE A 265 7.29 10.64 -3.48
N ILE A 266 8.14 10.89 -2.47
CA ILE A 266 9.10 9.92 -1.95
C ILE A 266 8.54 9.42 -0.62
N ARG A 267 8.03 8.19 -0.60
CA ARG A 267 7.48 7.56 0.62
C ARG A 267 8.57 7.49 1.71
N VAL A 268 8.12 7.48 2.95
CA VAL A 268 9.00 7.12 4.06
C VAL A 268 9.34 5.63 3.92
N PRO A 269 10.62 5.24 4.09
CA PRO A 269 10.99 3.83 4.15
C PRO A 269 10.18 3.06 5.20
N PRO A 270 10.07 1.73 5.08
CA PRO A 270 9.46 0.91 6.12
C PRO A 270 10.04 1.20 7.49
N VAL A 271 9.20 1.14 8.53
CA VAL A 271 9.60 1.44 9.90
C VAL A 271 10.17 0.19 10.54
N ASP A 272 11.48 0.17 10.77
CA ASP A 272 12.08 -0.85 11.59
C ASP A 272 11.76 -0.63 13.07
N GLN A 273 11.39 -1.70 13.76
CA GLN A 273 11.18 -1.66 15.21
C GLN A 273 12.52 -1.69 15.96
N ALA A 274 12.49 -1.28 17.23
CA ALA A 274 13.67 -1.23 18.07
C ALA A 274 14.49 -2.54 18.01
N SER A 275 15.82 -2.41 17.96
CA SER A 275 16.73 -3.55 17.99
C SER A 275 16.70 -4.27 19.34
N MET A 276 17.15 -5.53 19.38
CA MET A 276 17.26 -6.28 20.65
C MET A 276 18.12 -5.56 21.69
N ALA A 277 19.18 -4.86 21.28
CA ALA A 277 20.03 -4.09 22.18
C ALA A 277 19.27 -2.95 22.85
N VAL A 278 18.44 -2.22 22.09
CA VAL A 278 17.59 -1.15 22.63
C VAL A 278 16.54 -1.73 23.56
N VAL A 279 15.83 -2.78 23.13
CA VAL A 279 14.76 -3.41 23.90
C VAL A 279 15.29 -3.96 25.23
N SER A 280 16.46 -4.63 25.22
CA SER A 280 17.07 -5.19 26.45
C SER A 280 17.47 -4.13 27.48
N ALA A 281 17.64 -2.88 27.08
CA ALA A 281 17.91 -1.79 28.03
C ALA A 281 16.66 -1.34 28.83
N HIS A 282 15.46 -1.78 28.44
CA HIS A 282 14.19 -1.41 29.08
C HIS A 282 13.58 -2.52 29.93
N VAL A 283 14.15 -3.74 29.91
CA VAL A 283 13.55 -4.95 30.50
C VAL A 283 14.59 -5.70 31.32
N GLU A 284 14.20 -6.14 32.51
CA GLU A 284 15.07 -7.03 33.30
C GLU A 284 15.15 -8.43 32.68
N PRO A 285 16.31 -9.10 32.70
CA PRO A 285 16.51 -10.39 31.98
C PRO A 285 15.57 -11.52 32.41
N SER A 286 14.96 -11.45 33.59
CA SER A 286 14.03 -12.45 34.14
C SER A 286 12.58 -11.96 34.26
N GLU A 287 12.28 -10.76 33.81
CA GLU A 287 10.99 -10.09 34.05
C GLU A 287 9.79 -10.89 33.51
N PHE A 288 9.96 -11.53 32.37
CA PHE A 288 8.90 -12.28 31.69
C PHE A 288 9.13 -13.80 31.67
N VAL A 289 9.97 -14.32 32.54
CA VAL A 289 10.16 -15.78 32.72
C VAL A 289 8.81 -16.45 33.01
N GLY A 290 8.56 -17.59 32.34
CA GLY A 290 7.30 -18.33 32.40
C GLY A 290 6.22 -17.84 31.42
N MET A 291 6.33 -16.64 30.85
CA MET A 291 5.40 -16.15 29.84
C MET A 291 5.59 -16.91 28.53
N LYS A 292 4.60 -17.69 28.11
CA LYS A 292 4.52 -18.38 26.81
C LYS A 292 3.50 -17.63 25.97
N ALA A 293 3.97 -16.64 25.17
CA ALA A 293 3.12 -15.70 24.47
C ALA A 293 2.89 -16.11 23.02
N LEU A 294 1.64 -16.29 22.62
CA LEU A 294 1.25 -16.40 21.21
C LEU A 294 0.98 -14.99 20.67
N ILE A 295 1.70 -14.58 19.61
CA ILE A 295 1.63 -13.24 19.06
C ILE A 295 1.09 -13.31 17.63
N ILE A 296 -0.19 -13.02 17.47
CA ILE A 296 -0.84 -12.99 16.17
C ILE A 296 -0.45 -11.72 15.44
N GLY A 297 0.19 -11.87 14.26
CA GLY A 297 0.76 -10.75 13.54
C GLY A 297 2.10 -10.28 14.11
N GLY A 298 2.91 -11.21 14.63
CA GLY A 298 4.19 -10.93 15.28
C GLY A 298 5.38 -10.67 14.34
N SER A 299 5.20 -10.77 13.03
CA SER A 299 6.30 -10.68 12.06
C SER A 299 6.80 -9.23 11.81
N ARG A 300 6.07 -8.20 12.25
CA ARG A 300 6.40 -6.79 12.08
C ARG A 300 5.63 -5.88 13.04
N GLY A 301 6.00 -4.59 13.07
CA GLY A 301 5.28 -3.55 13.82
C GLY A 301 5.17 -3.86 15.31
N LEU A 302 4.03 -3.57 15.93
CA LEU A 302 3.84 -3.76 17.38
C LEU A 302 3.98 -5.22 17.82
N GLY A 303 3.61 -6.18 16.96
CA GLY A 303 3.80 -7.60 17.26
C GLY A 303 5.27 -8.02 17.30
N GLU A 304 6.11 -7.50 16.39
CA GLU A 304 7.57 -7.67 16.43
C GLU A 304 8.16 -7.07 17.71
N LEU A 305 7.78 -5.85 18.05
CA LEU A 305 8.25 -5.17 19.26
C LEU A 305 7.87 -5.97 20.52
N THR A 306 6.61 -6.42 20.60
CA THR A 306 6.12 -7.24 21.72
C THR A 306 6.92 -8.54 21.86
N ALA A 307 7.19 -9.22 20.72
CA ALA A 307 8.00 -10.44 20.74
C ALA A 307 9.41 -10.21 21.27
N LYS A 308 10.05 -9.12 20.83
CA LYS A 308 11.40 -8.73 21.28
C LYS A 308 11.43 -8.38 22.76
N LEU A 309 10.44 -7.61 23.27
CA LEU A 309 10.33 -7.26 24.68
C LEU A 309 10.16 -8.49 25.57
N ILE A 310 9.24 -9.39 25.22
CA ILE A 310 9.00 -10.63 25.96
C ILE A 310 10.25 -11.53 25.96
N ALA A 311 10.91 -11.68 24.81
CA ALA A 311 12.12 -12.49 24.70
C ALA A 311 13.29 -11.91 25.50
N ALA A 312 13.47 -10.59 25.51
CA ALA A 312 14.49 -9.89 26.27
C ALA A 312 14.31 -10.09 27.80
N GLY A 313 13.07 -10.17 28.28
CA GLY A 313 12.71 -10.48 29.65
C GLY A 313 12.66 -11.98 29.99
N GLY A 314 13.19 -12.87 29.15
CA GLY A 314 13.29 -14.31 29.42
C GLY A 314 12.01 -15.11 29.13
N GLY A 315 10.97 -14.49 28.55
CA GLY A 315 9.77 -15.18 28.07
C GLY A 315 10.01 -15.95 26.76
N THR A 316 9.01 -16.69 26.31
CA THR A 316 9.09 -17.48 25.08
C THR A 316 7.95 -17.08 24.14
N PRO A 317 8.16 -16.12 23.23
CA PRO A 317 7.16 -15.75 22.24
C PRO A 317 7.08 -16.79 21.12
N THR A 318 5.86 -17.06 20.65
CA THR A 318 5.56 -17.71 19.37
C THR A 318 5.06 -16.63 18.40
N ILE A 319 5.87 -16.31 17.40
CA ILE A 319 5.57 -15.30 16.38
C ILE A 319 4.75 -15.95 15.27
N THR A 320 3.58 -15.39 14.97
CA THR A 320 2.79 -15.88 13.84
C THR A 320 2.90 -14.99 12.60
N TYR A 321 2.71 -15.62 11.44
CA TYR A 321 2.66 -14.98 10.13
C TYR A 321 1.62 -15.68 9.24
N ALA A 322 0.90 -14.91 8.41
CA ALA A 322 0.08 -15.45 7.34
C ALA A 322 0.86 -15.50 5.99
N VAL A 323 1.46 -14.38 5.60
CA VAL A 323 2.18 -14.22 4.33
C VAL A 323 3.67 -13.92 4.55
N GLY A 324 4.01 -13.19 5.60
CA GLY A 324 5.36 -12.66 5.87
C GLY A 324 6.28 -13.64 6.58
N LYS A 325 6.53 -14.83 6.03
CA LYS A 325 7.45 -15.83 6.62
C LYS A 325 8.86 -15.29 6.79
N VAL A 326 9.40 -14.65 5.75
CA VAL A 326 10.76 -14.06 5.76
C VAL A 326 10.88 -12.97 6.85
N ASP A 327 9.85 -12.14 7.01
CA ASP A 327 9.83 -11.15 8.08
C ASP A 327 9.85 -11.80 9.47
N ALA A 328 9.05 -12.87 9.66
CA ALA A 328 9.01 -13.60 10.91
C ALA A 328 10.35 -14.30 11.22
N GLU A 329 10.99 -14.88 10.21
CA GLU A 329 12.33 -15.48 10.32
C GLU A 329 13.38 -14.43 10.71
N ARG A 330 13.37 -13.26 10.06
CA ARG A 330 14.26 -12.14 10.41
C ARG A 330 14.12 -11.73 11.89
N VAL A 331 12.89 -11.57 12.37
CA VAL A 331 12.65 -11.22 13.78
C VAL A 331 13.12 -12.34 14.73
N ALA A 332 12.83 -13.59 14.38
CA ALA A 332 13.27 -14.74 15.17
C ALA A 332 14.81 -14.84 15.25
N ASP A 333 15.50 -14.59 14.16
CA ASP A 333 16.97 -14.62 14.12
C ASP A 333 17.58 -13.50 14.95
N GLN A 334 16.99 -12.30 14.96
CA GLN A 334 17.40 -11.21 15.84
C GLN A 334 17.24 -11.58 17.33
N ILE A 335 16.13 -12.23 17.69
CA ILE A 335 15.88 -12.71 19.06
C ILE A 335 16.89 -13.80 19.45
N ARG A 336 17.10 -14.80 18.58
CA ARG A 336 18.06 -15.91 18.83
C ARG A 336 19.50 -15.41 18.93
N ALA A 337 19.90 -14.47 18.06
CA ALA A 337 21.24 -13.87 18.09
C ALA A 337 21.50 -13.12 19.42
N ALA A 338 20.47 -12.61 20.07
CA ALA A 338 20.54 -12.01 21.41
C ALA A 338 20.40 -13.02 22.55
N GLY A 339 20.37 -14.34 22.28
CA GLY A 339 20.25 -15.40 23.27
C GLY A 339 18.81 -15.70 23.73
N GLY A 340 17.80 -15.04 23.14
CA GLY A 340 16.38 -15.25 23.46
C GLY A 340 15.81 -16.53 22.82
N LYS A 341 14.70 -17.01 23.40
CA LYS A 341 13.93 -18.13 22.85
C LYS A 341 12.78 -17.61 22.02
N VAL A 342 12.48 -18.23 20.87
CA VAL A 342 11.36 -17.86 20.01
C VAL A 342 10.92 -19.04 19.15
N GLN A 343 9.61 -19.14 18.92
CA GLN A 343 9.01 -20.10 17.99
C GLN A 343 8.33 -19.34 16.84
N LEU A 344 8.18 -20.02 15.71
CA LEU A 344 7.47 -19.50 14.53
C LEU A 344 6.29 -20.41 14.20
N MET A 345 5.17 -19.80 13.80
CA MET A 345 3.97 -20.53 13.42
C MET A 345 3.26 -19.82 12.26
N ALA A 346 2.91 -20.56 11.22
CA ALA A 346 2.00 -20.06 10.19
C ALA A 346 0.58 -20.00 10.79
N TYR A 347 -0.06 -18.84 10.68
CA TYR A 347 -1.43 -18.63 11.17
C TYR A 347 -2.14 -17.54 10.38
N ASP A 348 -3.30 -17.86 9.81
CA ASP A 348 -4.18 -16.95 9.10
C ASP A 348 -5.48 -16.77 9.86
N VAL A 349 -5.75 -15.56 10.33
CA VAL A 349 -6.95 -15.22 11.11
C VAL A 349 -8.26 -15.35 10.31
N CYS A 350 -8.18 -15.42 8.98
CA CYS A 350 -9.32 -15.64 8.10
C CYS A 350 -9.68 -17.12 7.94
N GLN A 351 -8.88 -18.04 8.51
CA GLN A 351 -9.12 -19.47 8.46
C GLN A 351 -9.48 -20.02 9.85
N PRO A 352 -10.21 -21.13 9.95
CA PRO A 352 -10.55 -21.73 11.24
C PRO A 352 -9.33 -21.96 12.12
N ALA A 353 -9.42 -21.61 13.41
CA ALA A 353 -8.29 -21.68 14.34
C ALA A 353 -7.92 -23.13 14.71
N ALA A 354 -8.90 -24.03 14.93
CA ALA A 354 -8.68 -25.38 15.43
C ALA A 354 -7.63 -26.18 14.63
N PRO A 355 -7.70 -26.31 13.29
CA PRO A 355 -6.70 -27.05 12.51
C PRO A 355 -5.31 -26.40 12.56
N GLN A 356 -5.24 -25.06 12.62
CA GLN A 356 -3.97 -24.35 12.67
C GLN A 356 -3.27 -24.51 14.02
N LEU A 357 -4.03 -24.62 15.10
CA LEU A 357 -3.52 -24.84 16.45
C LEU A 357 -3.18 -26.32 16.72
N ALA A 358 -3.61 -27.26 15.88
CA ALA A 358 -3.45 -28.70 16.14
C ALA A 358 -1.98 -29.11 16.39
N ALA A 359 -1.04 -28.58 15.63
CA ALA A 359 0.39 -28.87 15.74
C ALA A 359 1.09 -28.14 16.91
N MET A 360 0.41 -27.24 17.61
CA MET A 360 0.99 -26.49 18.72
C MET A 360 1.09 -27.36 19.97
N GLY A 361 2.31 -27.80 20.29
CA GLY A 361 2.59 -28.68 21.42
C GLY A 361 2.79 -27.97 22.75
N THR A 362 2.95 -26.65 22.77
CA THR A 362 3.27 -25.90 23.99
C THR A 362 2.03 -25.12 24.46
N PRO A 363 1.67 -25.20 25.76
CA PRO A 363 0.56 -24.40 26.30
C PRO A 363 0.90 -22.88 26.14
N VAL A 364 -0.11 -22.09 25.80
CA VAL A 364 -0.03 -20.63 25.70
C VAL A 364 -0.59 -20.02 26.99
N THR A 365 0.18 -19.17 27.65
CA THR A 365 -0.30 -18.44 28.83
C THR A 365 -0.84 -17.05 28.47
N HIS A 366 -0.31 -16.43 27.39
CA HIS A 366 -0.64 -15.08 26.99
C HIS A 366 -0.88 -15.02 25.47
N LEU A 367 -1.94 -14.34 25.07
CA LEU A 367 -2.26 -14.08 23.67
C LEU A 367 -2.19 -12.56 23.37
N PHE A 368 -1.44 -12.18 22.35
CA PHE A 368 -1.40 -10.81 21.82
C PHE A 368 -1.94 -10.79 20.38
N TYR A 369 -3.00 -10.03 20.12
CA TYR A 369 -3.70 -10.06 18.85
C TYR A 369 -3.44 -8.82 18.00
N PHE A 370 -2.35 -8.79 17.21
CA PHE A 370 -1.96 -7.68 16.34
C PHE A 370 -2.30 -7.88 14.85
N ALA A 371 -3.03 -8.95 14.50
CA ALA A 371 -3.46 -9.10 13.11
C ALA A 371 -4.30 -7.92 12.66
N THR A 372 -3.96 -7.37 11.51
CA THR A 372 -4.67 -6.25 10.90
C THR A 372 -4.65 -6.37 9.38
N ASN A 373 -5.75 -5.97 8.75
CA ASN A 373 -5.86 -5.77 7.32
C ASN A 373 -5.47 -4.32 6.97
N ALA A 374 -5.36 -3.98 5.68
CA ALA A 374 -5.17 -2.60 5.25
C ALA A 374 -6.32 -1.72 5.77
N ILE A 375 -5.98 -0.72 6.61
CA ILE A 375 -6.96 0.11 7.32
C ILE A 375 -7.54 1.18 6.40
N PHE A 376 -6.66 1.81 5.58
CA PHE A 376 -7.07 2.85 4.66
C PHE A 376 -7.40 2.23 3.30
N ARG A 377 -8.69 2.21 2.97
CA ARG A 377 -9.19 1.76 1.67
C ARG A 377 -9.98 2.87 1.00
N PRO A 378 -9.79 3.10 -0.32
CA PRO A 378 -10.61 4.08 -1.04
C PRO A 378 -12.07 3.63 -1.05
N LYS A 379 -12.98 4.57 -0.79
CA LYS A 379 -14.43 4.38 -0.89
C LYS A 379 -15.11 5.71 -1.18
N GLY A 380 -16.14 5.70 -2.02
CA GLY A 380 -16.92 6.87 -2.38
C GLY A 380 -18.07 7.16 -1.42
N GLU A 381 -18.38 6.24 -0.53
CA GLU A 381 -19.49 6.29 0.41
C GLU A 381 -19.03 6.23 1.88
N LEU A 382 -19.90 6.64 2.80
CA LEU A 382 -19.57 6.65 4.23
C LEU A 382 -19.30 5.24 4.76
N LEU A 383 -20.05 4.24 4.30
CA LEU A 383 -20.01 2.85 4.77
C LEU A 383 -19.98 1.88 3.59
N SER A 384 -19.00 1.00 3.56
CA SER A 384 -18.91 -0.11 2.62
C SER A 384 -19.17 -1.44 3.33
N ALA A 385 -20.21 -2.16 2.91
CA ALA A 385 -20.57 -3.47 3.47
C ALA A 385 -19.41 -4.49 3.32
N GLN A 386 -18.69 -4.46 2.19
CA GLN A 386 -17.56 -5.35 1.95
C GLN A 386 -16.41 -5.05 2.92
N ILE A 387 -15.99 -3.78 3.07
CA ILE A 387 -14.92 -3.39 4.00
C ILE A 387 -15.30 -3.73 5.43
N LEU A 388 -16.57 -3.49 5.82
CA LEU A 388 -17.10 -3.86 7.13
C LEU A 388 -17.02 -5.38 7.35
N GLY A 389 -17.42 -6.17 6.36
CA GLY A 389 -17.33 -7.65 6.41
C GLY A 389 -15.90 -8.14 6.59
N ASP A 390 -14.96 -7.60 5.81
CA ASP A 390 -13.55 -7.93 5.93
C ASP A 390 -13.00 -7.62 7.32
N PHE A 391 -13.28 -6.43 7.86
CA PHE A 391 -12.83 -6.07 9.22
C PHE A 391 -13.51 -6.91 10.30
N THR A 392 -14.78 -7.27 10.11
CA THR A 392 -15.51 -8.17 11.02
C THR A 392 -14.83 -9.54 11.09
N THR A 393 -14.43 -10.09 9.94
CA THR A 393 -13.68 -11.35 9.88
C THR A 393 -12.35 -11.25 10.64
N PHE A 394 -11.58 -10.19 10.41
CA PHE A 394 -10.28 -10.02 11.05
C PHE A 394 -10.36 -9.76 12.56
N TYR A 395 -11.23 -8.84 12.99
CA TYR A 395 -11.18 -8.30 14.35
C TYR A 395 -12.19 -8.91 15.31
N LEU A 396 -13.25 -9.58 14.79
CA LEU A 396 -14.26 -10.21 15.64
C LEU A 396 -14.25 -11.74 15.49
N GLN A 397 -14.51 -12.26 14.29
CA GLN A 397 -14.68 -13.69 14.08
C GLN A 397 -13.38 -14.47 14.33
N GLY A 398 -12.27 -14.05 13.66
CA GLY A 398 -10.97 -14.70 13.83
C GLY A 398 -10.41 -14.55 15.24
N PHE A 399 -10.67 -13.41 15.90
CA PHE A 399 -10.29 -13.21 17.30
C PHE A 399 -11.07 -14.13 18.25
N TYR A 400 -12.40 -14.15 18.12
CA TYR A 400 -13.26 -14.98 18.96
C TYR A 400 -12.94 -16.47 18.81
N ASP A 401 -12.89 -16.99 17.57
CA ASP A 401 -12.58 -18.38 17.29
C ASP A 401 -11.24 -18.79 17.91
N LEU A 402 -10.20 -17.97 17.72
CA LEU A 402 -8.89 -18.22 18.31
C LEU A 402 -8.93 -18.32 19.84
N CYS A 403 -9.58 -17.38 20.51
CA CYS A 403 -9.67 -17.35 21.96
C CYS A 403 -10.39 -18.62 22.49
N ILE A 404 -11.51 -19.00 21.86
CA ILE A 404 -12.27 -20.18 22.27
C ILE A 404 -11.47 -21.47 22.03
N GLN A 405 -10.80 -21.59 20.87
CA GLN A 405 -10.00 -22.78 20.56
C GLN A 405 -8.77 -22.92 21.48
N LEU A 406 -8.09 -21.82 21.79
CA LEU A 406 -7.00 -21.82 22.77
C LEU A 406 -7.49 -22.23 24.15
N ARG A 407 -8.62 -21.67 24.58
CA ARG A 407 -9.25 -21.99 25.87
C ARG A 407 -9.61 -23.49 25.96
N GLN A 408 -10.26 -24.06 24.94
CA GLN A 408 -10.61 -25.50 24.89
C GLN A 408 -9.37 -26.40 24.91
N LYS A 409 -8.28 -26.00 24.27
CA LYS A 409 -7.02 -26.74 24.29
C LYS A 409 -6.38 -26.78 25.66
N HIS A 410 -6.69 -25.83 26.54
CA HIS A 410 -6.23 -25.78 27.94
C HIS A 410 -7.13 -26.57 28.92
N GLU A 411 -8.36 -26.95 28.53
CA GLU A 411 -9.31 -27.68 29.41
C GLU A 411 -8.78 -28.97 30.06
N PRO A 412 -7.95 -29.79 29.38
CA PRO A 412 -7.40 -31.00 30.04
C PRO A 412 -6.46 -30.68 31.22
N TYR A 413 -5.99 -29.46 31.33
CA TYR A 413 -5.10 -28.97 32.38
C TYR A 413 -5.81 -28.09 33.42
N ALA A 414 -7.13 -27.93 33.28
CA ALA A 414 -7.91 -26.87 33.90
C ALA A 414 -8.64 -27.27 35.15
N LEU A 415 -8.10 -28.16 36.00
CA LEU A 415 -8.75 -28.33 37.33
C LEU A 415 -8.21 -27.33 38.38
N ASP A 416 -7.09 -26.63 38.19
CA ASP A 416 -6.64 -25.60 39.15
C ASP A 416 -5.66 -24.53 38.64
N GLU A 417 -5.14 -24.57 37.41
CA GLU A 417 -4.05 -23.68 37.02
C GLU A 417 -4.21 -23.10 35.61
N GLY A 418 -4.56 -21.82 35.54
CA GLY A 418 -4.17 -20.95 34.44
C GLY A 418 -5.30 -20.29 33.66
N THR A 419 -5.52 -19.03 33.93
CA THR A 419 -6.29 -18.12 33.08
C THR A 419 -5.47 -17.79 31.85
N LEU A 420 -6.04 -17.92 30.64
CA LEU A 420 -5.46 -17.39 29.43
C LEU A 420 -5.61 -15.86 29.43
N VAL A 421 -4.50 -15.14 29.54
CA VAL A 421 -4.51 -13.66 29.50
C VAL A 421 -4.38 -13.21 28.06
N VAL A 422 -5.30 -12.36 27.60
CA VAL A 422 -5.42 -11.93 26.20
C VAL A 422 -5.32 -10.43 26.10
N TYR A 423 -4.51 -9.95 25.17
CA TYR A 423 -4.45 -8.54 24.78
C TYR A 423 -5.14 -8.32 23.44
N TYR A 424 -6.21 -7.51 23.44
CA TYR A 424 -6.91 -7.05 22.26
C TYR A 424 -6.64 -5.54 22.05
N PRO A 425 -5.77 -5.14 21.10
CA PRO A 425 -5.52 -3.74 20.84
C PRO A 425 -6.74 -3.09 20.18
N SER A 426 -7.35 -2.13 20.85
CA SER A 426 -8.30 -1.21 20.24
C SER A 426 -7.57 0.02 19.69
N SER A 427 -8.27 1.06 19.30
CA SER A 427 -7.72 2.24 18.63
C SER A 427 -8.41 3.49 19.10
N ILE A 428 -7.64 4.59 19.23
CA ILE A 428 -8.17 5.94 19.46
C ILE A 428 -9.15 6.37 18.34
N ALA A 429 -9.10 5.73 17.16
CA ALA A 429 -10.05 5.96 16.08
C ALA A 429 -11.52 5.69 16.47
N VAL A 430 -11.76 4.90 17.52
CA VAL A 430 -13.11 4.69 18.08
C VAL A 430 -13.70 6.01 18.64
N GLU A 431 -12.86 6.88 19.20
CA GLU A 431 -13.25 8.19 19.72
C GLU A 431 -13.12 9.30 18.69
N GLU A 432 -11.95 9.40 18.03
CA GLU A 432 -11.60 10.49 17.12
C GLU A 432 -12.35 10.43 15.79
N ARG A 433 -12.77 9.22 15.37
CA ARG A 433 -13.53 8.98 14.14
C ARG A 433 -12.94 9.66 12.90
N PRO A 434 -11.68 9.39 12.55
CA PRO A 434 -11.05 10.07 11.43
C PRO A 434 -11.79 9.75 10.12
N PRO A 435 -11.84 10.70 9.18
CA PRO A 435 -12.48 10.49 7.89
C PRO A 435 -11.96 9.26 7.16
N GLY A 436 -12.85 8.45 6.59
CA GLY A 436 -12.51 7.24 5.84
C GLY A 436 -12.23 6.00 6.71
N MET A 437 -12.38 6.07 8.02
CA MET A 437 -12.15 4.95 8.96
C MET A 437 -13.43 4.47 9.65
N THR A 438 -14.60 4.71 9.08
CA THR A 438 -15.90 4.39 9.70
C THR A 438 -16.00 2.92 10.08
N GLU A 439 -15.77 2.01 9.13
CA GLU A 439 -15.88 0.55 9.35
C GLU A 439 -14.85 0.05 10.35
N TYR A 440 -13.61 0.56 10.26
CA TYR A 440 -12.55 0.21 11.21
C TYR A 440 -12.93 0.62 12.65
N ALA A 441 -13.38 1.86 12.85
CA ALA A 441 -13.80 2.36 14.15
C ALA A 441 -15.00 1.58 14.71
N MET A 442 -16.01 1.29 13.85
CA MET A 442 -17.18 0.49 14.22
C MET A 442 -16.78 -0.91 14.70
N VAL A 443 -15.92 -1.60 13.94
CA VAL A 443 -15.54 -2.98 14.28
C VAL A 443 -14.63 -3.02 15.51
N LYS A 444 -13.74 -2.02 15.70
CA LYS A 444 -12.96 -1.90 16.93
C LYS A 444 -13.83 -1.66 18.15
N ALA A 445 -14.84 -0.81 18.06
CA ALA A 445 -15.82 -0.59 19.13
C ALA A 445 -16.62 -1.87 19.45
N ALA A 446 -17.05 -2.61 18.42
CA ALA A 446 -17.70 -3.91 18.60
C ALA A 446 -16.76 -4.94 19.25
N GLY A 447 -15.47 -4.93 18.91
CA GLY A 447 -14.45 -5.77 19.53
C GLY A 447 -14.26 -5.47 21.02
N GLU A 448 -14.28 -4.19 21.43
CA GLU A 448 -14.26 -3.82 22.84
C GLU A 448 -15.47 -4.37 23.60
N GLN A 449 -16.67 -4.35 22.98
CA GLN A 449 -17.87 -4.93 23.58
C GLN A 449 -17.73 -6.46 23.67
N LEU A 450 -17.29 -7.13 22.60
CA LEU A 450 -17.04 -8.57 22.58
C LEU A 450 -16.08 -8.98 23.71
N CYS A 451 -15.00 -8.25 23.90
CA CYS A 451 -14.03 -8.53 24.99
C CYS A 451 -14.67 -8.41 26.38
N ARG A 452 -15.55 -7.44 26.62
CA ARG A 452 -16.28 -7.31 27.89
C ARG A 452 -17.19 -8.50 28.12
N ASP A 453 -17.93 -8.92 27.11
CA ASP A 453 -18.85 -10.07 27.21
C ASP A 453 -18.06 -11.39 27.40
N MET A 454 -16.95 -11.57 26.70
CA MET A 454 -16.09 -12.74 26.89
C MET A 454 -15.49 -12.78 28.29
N ASN A 455 -15.04 -11.65 28.86
CA ASN A 455 -14.59 -11.58 30.26
C ASN A 455 -15.68 -11.96 31.26
N GLN A 456 -16.91 -11.63 30.95
CA GLN A 456 -18.04 -11.93 31.85
C GLN A 456 -18.53 -13.38 31.75
N TYR A 457 -18.56 -13.94 30.53
CA TYR A 457 -19.25 -15.19 30.26
C TYR A 457 -18.35 -16.38 29.91
N VAL A 458 -17.05 -16.16 29.65
CA VAL A 458 -16.09 -17.23 29.32
C VAL A 458 -15.11 -17.41 30.46
N SER A 459 -15.32 -18.47 31.26
CA SER A 459 -14.40 -18.79 32.37
C SER A 459 -13.00 -19.16 31.90
N GLY A 460 -11.95 -18.83 32.69
CA GLY A 460 -10.54 -19.11 32.37
C GLY A 460 -9.98 -18.22 31.24
N LEU A 461 -10.62 -17.10 30.98
CA LEU A 461 -10.19 -16.08 30.01
C LEU A 461 -10.18 -14.71 30.69
N GLN A 462 -9.10 -13.96 30.50
CA GLN A 462 -9.01 -12.56 30.94
C GLN A 462 -8.47 -11.70 29.81
N ILE A 463 -9.29 -10.78 29.30
CA ILE A 463 -8.97 -9.94 28.15
C ILE A 463 -8.75 -8.49 28.59
N ILE A 464 -7.61 -7.93 28.22
CA ILE A 464 -7.28 -6.53 28.37
C ILE A 464 -7.46 -5.85 27.02
N THR A 465 -8.09 -4.68 27.02
CA THR A 465 -8.26 -3.83 25.85
C THR A 465 -7.74 -2.43 26.12
N THR A 466 -6.91 -1.91 25.22
CA THR A 466 -6.39 -0.53 25.29
C THR A 466 -6.61 0.16 23.95
N ARG A 467 -7.14 1.38 23.95
CA ARG A 467 -7.20 2.23 22.76
C ARG A 467 -5.83 2.81 22.49
N LEU A 468 -5.10 2.15 21.61
CA LEU A 468 -3.75 2.60 21.25
C LEU A 468 -3.80 3.93 20.50
N PRO A 469 -2.89 4.86 20.81
CA PRO A 469 -2.67 6.05 20.01
C PRO A 469 -2.08 5.67 18.64
N ARG A 470 -1.94 6.66 17.76
CA ARG A 470 -1.26 6.45 16.49
C ARG A 470 0.24 6.24 16.76
N LEU A 471 0.69 5.00 16.72
CA LEU A 471 2.09 4.60 16.84
C LEU A 471 2.73 4.48 15.46
N ARG A 472 4.03 4.73 15.36
CA ARG A 472 4.78 4.63 14.13
C ARG A 472 4.96 3.17 13.71
N THR A 473 4.30 2.80 12.62
CA THR A 473 4.39 1.50 11.96
C THR A 473 4.39 1.72 10.43
N ASP A 474 4.64 0.69 9.65
CA ASP A 474 4.59 0.77 8.18
C ASP A 474 3.28 1.38 7.65
N GLN A 475 2.15 1.06 8.28
CA GLN A 475 0.83 1.55 7.85
C GLN A 475 0.53 2.98 8.28
N THR A 476 1.17 3.47 9.33
CA THR A 476 0.90 4.79 9.92
C THR A 476 1.98 5.82 9.61
N ALA A 477 3.10 5.41 9.01
CA ALA A 477 4.16 6.30 8.60
C ALA A 477 3.64 7.36 7.61
N THR A 478 3.86 8.65 7.87
CA THR A 478 3.45 9.75 7.00
C THR A 478 4.63 10.64 6.66
N VAL A 479 4.56 11.29 5.51
CA VAL A 479 5.54 12.29 5.07
C VAL A 479 5.53 13.52 5.98
N ILE A 480 4.35 13.87 6.51
CA ILE A 480 4.21 15.01 7.43
C ILE A 480 4.57 14.53 8.84
N PRO A 481 5.57 15.14 9.51
CA PRO A 481 5.92 14.77 10.88
C PRO A 481 4.71 14.92 11.80
N SER A 482 4.32 13.83 12.46
CA SER A 482 3.38 13.83 13.58
C SER A 482 4.19 13.68 14.88
N ARG A 483 3.62 14.09 16.01
CA ARG A 483 4.26 13.84 17.31
C ARG A 483 4.45 12.33 17.46
N GLU A 484 5.70 11.90 17.47
CA GLU A 484 6.05 10.49 17.61
C GLU A 484 5.93 10.07 19.07
N ILE A 485 5.16 9.03 19.33
CA ILE A 485 5.08 8.37 20.64
C ILE A 485 5.94 7.11 20.52
N ASP A 486 6.85 6.91 21.45
CA ASP A 486 7.69 5.71 21.49
C ASP A 486 6.81 4.47 21.74
N ALA A 487 6.89 3.51 20.85
CA ALA A 487 6.12 2.27 20.95
C ALA A 487 6.54 1.42 22.16
N ILE A 488 7.79 1.52 22.63
CA ILE A 488 8.25 0.83 23.86
C ILE A 488 7.53 1.40 25.07
N GLU A 489 7.43 2.74 25.19
CA GLU A 489 6.75 3.41 26.31
C GLU A 489 5.27 3.03 26.41
N VAL A 490 4.63 2.68 25.28
CA VAL A 490 3.24 2.26 25.26
C VAL A 490 3.08 0.76 25.49
N MET A 491 3.90 -0.06 24.83
CA MET A 491 3.73 -1.52 24.87
C MET A 491 4.27 -2.17 26.14
N LEU A 492 5.38 -1.68 26.69
CA LEU A 492 6.00 -2.29 27.86
C LEU A 492 5.09 -2.28 29.12
N PRO A 493 4.41 -1.18 29.47
CA PRO A 493 3.43 -1.21 30.57
C PRO A 493 2.31 -2.23 30.36
N ILE A 494 1.81 -2.39 29.14
CA ILE A 494 0.78 -3.37 28.78
C ILE A 494 1.29 -4.79 29.00
N ILE A 495 2.52 -5.11 28.55
CA ILE A 495 3.11 -6.45 28.72
C ILE A 495 3.31 -6.74 30.22
N ARG A 496 3.72 -5.75 31.02
CA ARG A 496 3.85 -5.87 32.49
C ARG A 496 2.52 -6.14 33.16
N GLU A 497 1.48 -5.41 32.78
CA GLU A 497 0.11 -5.65 33.26
C GLU A 497 -0.34 -7.08 32.92
N MET A 498 -0.19 -7.50 31.67
CA MET A 498 -0.49 -8.85 31.20
C MET A 498 0.23 -9.90 32.05
N LYS A 499 1.53 -9.71 32.33
CA LYS A 499 2.33 -10.62 33.13
C LYS A 499 1.84 -10.73 34.59
N SER A 500 1.29 -9.66 35.17
CA SER A 500 0.78 -9.66 36.53
C SER A 500 -0.54 -10.40 36.72
N LEU A 501 -1.22 -10.73 35.62
CA LEU A 501 -2.54 -11.38 35.60
C LEU A 501 -2.48 -12.89 35.28
N GLY A 502 -1.31 -13.40 34.86
CA GLY A 502 -1.14 -14.80 34.42
C GLY A 502 -0.09 -15.65 35.17
#